data_c9a4941c63304b9954938334a95cf4fd
#
_entry.id   c9a4941c63304b9954938334a95cf4fd
#
_cell.length_a   1.000
_cell.length_b   1.000
_cell.length_c   1.000
_cell.angle_alpha   90.00
_cell.angle_beta   90.00
_cell.angle_gamma   90.00
#
_symmetry.space_group_name_H-M   'P 1'
#
loop_
_entity.id
_entity.type
_entity.pdbx_description
1 polymer ?
#
loop_
_entity_poly.entity_id
_entity_poly.type
_entity_poly.pdbx_seq_one_letter_code
_entity_poly.pdbx_strand_id
1 'polypeptide(L)'
;LSLDLDGIDPAFAPGVSHQEPGGLTVREVITLIQGLPGPIVGADVVEYNPVCDVGATTARVAAKLVKEIAGRMLSTGASAQER
;
A
#
# COMPACT_ATOMS: atom_id res chain seq x y z
N LEU A 1 4.07 -4.55 -9.06
CA LEU A 1 3.70 -3.37 -8.26
C LEU A 1 4.64 -3.23 -7.06
N SER A 2 5.26 -2.10 -6.93
CA SER A 2 6.06 -1.77 -5.76
C SER A 2 5.43 -0.57 -5.06
N LEU A 3 5.09 -0.73 -3.78
CA LEU A 3 4.52 0.33 -2.97
C LEU A 3 5.54 0.80 -1.96
N ASP A 4 5.99 2.05 -2.12
CA ASP A 4 6.91 2.70 -1.20
C ASP A 4 6.12 3.49 -0.16
N LEU A 5 6.24 3.12 1.11
CA LEU A 5 5.54 3.78 2.21
C LEU A 5 5.96 5.25 2.40
N ASP A 6 7.13 5.63 1.89
CA ASP A 6 7.57 7.02 1.91
C ASP A 6 6.66 7.95 1.09
N GLY A 7 5.91 7.41 0.14
CA GLY A 7 4.96 8.18 -0.65
C GLY A 7 3.69 8.57 0.09
N ILE A 8 3.44 7.95 1.24
CA ILE A 8 2.29 8.26 2.09
C ILE A 8 2.70 9.35 3.08
N ASP A 9 1.80 10.32 3.30
CA ASP A 9 2.07 11.39 4.25
C ASP A 9 2.39 10.81 5.64
N PRO A 10 3.44 11.28 6.32
CA PRO A 10 3.81 10.77 7.64
C PRO A 10 2.74 11.03 8.72
N ALA A 11 1.75 11.87 8.47
CA ALA A 11 0.58 11.98 9.34
C ALA A 11 -0.19 10.66 9.42
N PHE A 12 -0.13 9.83 8.38
CA PHE A 12 -0.80 8.53 8.31
C PHE A 12 0.17 7.36 8.46
N ALA A 13 1.40 7.52 7.99
CA ALA A 13 2.41 6.47 7.98
C ALA A 13 3.78 7.02 8.40
N PRO A 14 3.98 7.28 9.72
CA PRO A 14 5.24 7.82 10.22
C PRO A 14 6.39 6.81 10.28
N GLY A 15 6.11 5.51 10.18
CA GLY A 15 7.10 4.43 10.33
C GLY A 15 8.00 4.25 9.11
N VAL A 16 8.63 5.32 8.67
CA VAL A 16 9.57 5.35 7.55
C VAL A 16 10.78 6.20 7.92
N SER A 17 11.92 5.94 7.27
CA SER A 17 13.17 6.66 7.55
C SER A 17 13.16 8.09 7.01
N HIS A 18 12.46 8.33 5.91
CA HIS A 18 12.39 9.62 5.22
C HIS A 18 10.97 10.17 5.27
N GLN A 19 10.67 10.88 6.35
CA GLN A 19 9.35 11.49 6.56
C GLN A 19 9.27 12.83 5.84
N GLU A 20 8.41 12.92 4.83
CA GLU A 20 8.25 14.13 4.03
C GLU A 20 6.77 14.53 3.99
N PRO A 21 6.39 15.68 4.57
CA PRO A 21 5.00 16.16 4.50
C PRO A 21 4.55 16.43 3.07
N GLY A 22 3.24 16.33 2.83
CA GLY A 22 2.67 16.57 1.51
C GLY A 22 2.51 15.31 0.68
N GLY A 23 2.60 14.13 1.29
CA GLY A 23 2.40 12.86 0.63
C GLY A 23 0.93 12.50 0.45
N LEU A 24 0.71 11.29 -0.05
CA LEU A 24 -0.63 10.76 -0.31
C LEU A 24 -1.32 10.34 0.99
N THR A 25 -2.65 10.42 1.00
CA THR A 25 -3.44 9.80 2.05
C THR A 25 -3.56 8.30 1.82
N VAL A 26 -3.89 7.55 2.86
CA VAL A 26 -4.14 6.12 2.73
C VAL A 26 -5.29 5.86 1.77
N ARG A 27 -6.35 6.67 1.82
CA ARG A 27 -7.50 6.54 0.92
C ARG A 27 -7.09 6.73 -0.55
N GLU A 28 -6.25 7.71 -0.83
CA GLU A 28 -5.74 7.93 -2.17
C GLU A 28 -4.94 6.72 -2.68
N VAL A 29 -4.10 6.15 -1.85
CA VAL A 29 -3.32 4.95 -2.21
C VAL A 29 -4.24 3.76 -2.48
N ILE A 30 -5.24 3.52 -1.64
CA ILE A 30 -6.22 2.45 -1.84
C ILE A 30 -6.95 2.64 -3.17
N THR A 31 -7.38 3.87 -3.46
CA THR A 31 -8.06 4.20 -4.71
C THR A 31 -7.18 3.92 -5.92
N LEU A 32 -5.89 4.27 -5.85
CA LEU A 32 -4.93 3.98 -6.90
C LEU A 32 -4.76 2.47 -7.12
N ILE A 33 -4.63 1.70 -6.04
CA ILE A 33 -4.50 0.23 -6.13
C ILE A 33 -5.72 -0.38 -6.80
N GLN A 34 -6.91 0.03 -6.38
CA GLN A 34 -8.17 -0.48 -6.91
C GLN A 34 -8.36 -0.13 -8.39
N GLY A 35 -7.82 1.01 -8.82
CA GLY A 35 -7.94 1.51 -10.20
C GLY A 35 -6.83 1.07 -11.14
N LEU A 36 -5.84 0.30 -10.70
CA LEU A 36 -4.74 -0.12 -11.57
C LEU A 36 -5.26 -1.00 -12.71
N PRO A 37 -4.83 -0.74 -13.96
CA PRO A 37 -5.24 -1.56 -15.10
C PRO A 37 -4.45 -2.88 -15.13
N GLY A 38 -5.07 -3.90 -15.74
CA GLY A 38 -4.42 -5.18 -16.01
C GLY A 38 -4.21 -6.05 -14.77
N PRO A 39 -3.62 -7.23 -14.96
CA PRO A 39 -3.34 -8.14 -13.86
C PRO A 39 -2.12 -7.70 -13.06
N ILE A 40 -2.18 -7.90 -11.73
CA ILE A 40 -1.03 -7.75 -10.85
C ILE A 40 -0.50 -9.14 -10.55
N VAL A 41 0.73 -9.43 -10.99
CA VAL A 41 1.33 -10.75 -10.87
C VAL A 41 2.31 -10.87 -9.71
N GLY A 42 2.71 -9.74 -9.13
CA GLY A 42 3.57 -9.68 -7.96
C GLY A 42 3.57 -8.28 -7.38
N ALA A 43 3.91 -8.17 -6.12
CA ALA A 43 3.95 -6.88 -5.43
C ALA A 43 4.87 -6.94 -4.22
N ASP A 44 5.37 -5.77 -3.82
CA ASP A 44 6.04 -5.58 -2.55
C ASP A 44 5.62 -4.27 -1.89
N VAL A 45 5.85 -4.20 -0.59
CA VAL A 45 5.68 -2.97 0.20
C VAL A 45 7.01 -2.73 0.90
N VAL A 46 7.62 -1.59 0.64
CA VAL A 46 8.99 -1.29 1.05
C VAL A 46 9.07 -0.05 1.93
N GLU A 47 10.24 0.14 2.53
CA GLU A 47 10.61 1.33 3.34
C GLU A 47 9.93 1.41 4.70
N TYR A 48 9.41 0.31 5.24
CA TYR A 48 8.92 0.30 6.62
C TYR A 48 10.10 0.34 7.60
N ASN A 49 10.06 1.31 8.52
CA ASN A 49 11.02 1.40 9.62
C ASN A 49 10.27 1.38 10.95
N PRO A 50 10.26 0.26 11.68
CA PRO A 50 9.51 0.14 12.93
C PRO A 50 10.01 1.08 14.04
N VAL A 51 11.27 1.49 13.99
CA VAL A 51 11.84 2.42 14.97
C VAL A 51 11.16 3.80 14.88
N CYS A 52 10.74 4.20 13.67
CA CYS A 52 10.06 5.48 13.43
C CYS A 52 8.55 5.40 13.60
N ASP A 53 7.99 4.20 13.78
CA ASP A 53 6.54 4.05 13.87
C ASP A 53 6.00 4.52 15.22
N VAL A 54 4.72 4.89 15.23
CA VAL A 54 4.02 5.37 16.43
C VAL A 54 2.84 4.45 16.68
N GLY A 55 2.91 3.67 17.78
CA GLY A 55 1.82 2.77 18.17
C GLY A 55 1.43 1.78 17.09
N ALA A 56 2.38 1.33 16.28
CA ALA A 56 2.15 0.42 15.15
C ALA A 56 1.18 0.99 14.10
N THR A 57 1.02 2.29 14.02
CA THR A 57 0.13 2.95 13.05
C THR A 57 0.50 2.58 11.62
N THR A 58 1.77 2.72 11.26
CA THR A 58 2.26 2.41 9.91
C THR A 58 2.17 0.91 9.62
N ALA A 59 2.45 0.06 10.61
CA ALA A 59 2.30 -1.38 10.45
C ALA A 59 0.85 -1.76 10.09
N ARG A 60 -0.13 -1.11 10.71
CA ARG A 60 -1.56 -1.33 10.39
C ARG A 60 -1.91 -0.82 9.00
N VAL A 61 -1.38 0.33 8.61
CA VAL A 61 -1.56 0.87 7.25
C VAL A 61 -0.95 -0.09 6.24
N ALA A 62 0.28 -0.55 6.46
CA ALA A 62 0.95 -1.49 5.58
C ALA A 62 0.16 -2.80 5.44
N ALA A 63 -0.36 -3.34 6.54
CA ALA A 63 -1.18 -4.54 6.53
C ALA A 63 -2.46 -4.34 5.70
N LYS A 64 -3.12 -3.19 5.83
CA LYS A 64 -4.31 -2.85 5.03
C LYS A 64 -3.96 -2.78 3.56
N LEU A 65 -2.85 -2.16 3.21
CA LEU A 65 -2.44 -2.02 1.81
C LEU A 65 -2.07 -3.37 1.19
N VAL A 66 -1.39 -4.23 1.93
CA VAL A 66 -1.11 -5.61 1.50
C VAL A 66 -2.42 -6.36 1.22
N LYS A 67 -3.41 -6.20 2.09
CA LYS A 67 -4.73 -6.81 1.90
C LYS A 67 -5.42 -6.29 0.65
N GLU A 68 -5.36 -4.99 0.38
CA GLU A 68 -5.93 -4.39 -0.84
C GLU A 68 -5.23 -4.90 -2.09
N ILE A 69 -3.90 -4.99 -2.07
CA ILE A 69 -3.11 -5.52 -3.18
C ILE A 69 -3.47 -6.99 -3.43
N ALA A 70 -3.52 -7.80 -2.38
CA ALA A 70 -3.87 -9.22 -2.49
C ALA A 70 -5.29 -9.40 -3.04
N GLY A 71 -6.24 -8.61 -2.57
CA GLY A 71 -7.61 -8.63 -3.08
C GLY A 71 -7.67 -8.26 -4.55
N ARG A 72 -6.89 -7.27 -4.98
CA ARG A 72 -6.80 -6.87 -6.38
C ARG A 72 -6.21 -7.96 -7.26
N MET A 73 -5.18 -8.65 -6.78
CA MET A 73 -4.57 -9.77 -7.50
C MET A 73 -5.55 -10.93 -7.68
N LEU A 74 -6.26 -11.30 -6.62
CA LEU A 74 -7.23 -12.39 -6.64
C LEU A 74 -8.44 -12.05 -7.52
N SER A 75 -8.95 -10.84 -7.43
CA SER A 75 -10.05 -10.36 -8.24
C SER A 75 -9.72 -10.41 -9.74
N THR A 76 -8.53 -9.95 -10.11
CA THR A 76 -8.06 -10.00 -11.49
C THR A 76 -7.95 -11.46 -11.98
N GLY A 77 -7.41 -12.35 -11.15
CA GLY A 77 -7.31 -13.77 -11.45
C GLY A 77 -8.67 -14.41 -11.64
N ALA A 78 -9.61 -14.14 -10.74
CA ALA A 78 -10.98 -14.64 -10.83
C ALA A 78 -11.67 -14.17 -12.11
N SER A 79 -11.55 -12.89 -12.44
CA SER A 79 -12.13 -12.33 -13.68
C SER A 79 -11.53 -12.99 -14.92
N ALA A 80 -10.24 -13.26 -14.93
CA ALA A 80 -9.57 -13.93 -16.03
C ALA A 80 -10.08 -15.38 -16.20
N GLN A 81 -10.36 -16.07 -15.10
CA GLN A 81 -10.87 -17.44 -15.13
C GLN A 81 -12.31 -17.52 -15.63
N GLU A 82 -13.12 -16.51 -15.42
CA GLU A 82 -14.50 -16.46 -15.86
C GLU A 82 -14.65 -16.22 -17.37
N ARG A 83 -13.60 -15.83 -18.03
CA ARG A 83 -13.58 -15.56 -19.46
C ARG A 83 -13.21 -16.78 -20.26
#